data_bbe242647dc47a2b447cabef08d23814
#
_entry.id   bbe242647dc47a2b447cabef08d23814
#
_cell.length_a   1.000
_cell.length_b   1.000
_cell.length_c   1.000
_cell.angle_alpha   90.00
_cell.angle_beta   90.00
_cell.angle_gamma   90.00
#
_symmetry.space_group_name_H-M   'P 1'
#
loop_
_entity.id
_entity.type
_entity.pdbx_description
1 polymer ?
#
loop_
_entity_poly.entity_id
_entity_poly.type
_entity_poly.pdbx_seq_one_letter_code
_entity_poly.pdbx_strand_id
1 'polypeptide(L)'
;MPNHVHLVAVPKDAQSLANAISEVHRRYTRAINFRMGWRGHLWQGRFHSSPMDEAYLLAVARYVELNPVRADIASSPQDYRWSSARHHLGLYDDPLVVNSPMRNLVNDWESFLSVLDDDQRTGLIRGAQRTGRPLGTPTFVDQLEGALGRKLRKGKPGPKTEIK
;
A
#
# COMPACT_ATOMS: atom_id res chain seq x y z
N MET A 1 -9.04 0.20 5.92
CA MET A 1 -10.13 1.06 5.40
C MET A 1 -11.39 0.23 5.21
N PRO A 2 -12.62 0.81 5.25
CA PRO A 2 -13.85 0.02 5.15
C PRO A 2 -14.03 -0.71 3.81
N ASN A 3 -13.49 -0.16 2.74
CA ASN A 3 -13.72 -0.64 1.37
C ASN A 3 -12.44 -1.06 0.62
N HIS A 4 -11.27 -0.94 1.22
CA HIS A 4 -10.00 -1.37 0.63
C HIS A 4 -8.95 -1.64 1.71
N VAL A 5 -7.88 -2.32 1.32
CA VAL A 5 -6.74 -2.65 2.17
C VAL A 5 -5.46 -2.12 1.52
N HIS A 6 -4.59 -1.53 2.33
CA HIS A 6 -3.22 -1.21 1.95
C HIS A 6 -2.28 -2.25 2.58
N LEU A 7 -1.32 -2.71 1.80
CA LEU A 7 -0.28 -3.63 2.26
C LEU A 7 1.09 -3.12 1.79
N VAL A 8 2.05 -3.17 2.69
CA VAL A 8 3.48 -3.12 2.34
C VAL A 8 3.99 -4.54 2.45
N ALA A 9 4.50 -5.08 1.37
CA ALA A 9 4.90 -6.49 1.32
C ALA A 9 6.20 -6.66 0.52
N VAL A 10 7.04 -7.58 0.98
CA VAL A 10 8.23 -8.03 0.25
C VAL A 10 7.92 -9.44 -0.29
N PRO A 11 7.70 -9.59 -1.59
CA PRO A 11 7.41 -10.90 -2.16
C PRO A 11 8.66 -11.78 -2.16
N LYS A 12 8.49 -13.07 -1.87
CA LYS A 12 9.58 -14.04 -1.88
C LYS A 12 10.06 -14.34 -3.30
N ASP A 13 9.13 -14.34 -4.24
CA ASP A 13 9.36 -14.60 -5.66
C ASP A 13 8.27 -13.90 -6.51
N ALA A 14 8.38 -13.99 -7.84
CA ALA A 14 7.50 -13.32 -8.79
C ALA A 14 6.01 -13.75 -8.68
N GLN A 15 5.72 -14.92 -8.14
CA GLN A 15 4.37 -15.49 -8.03
C GLN A 15 3.76 -15.34 -6.64
N SER A 16 4.59 -15.20 -5.60
CA SER A 16 4.16 -15.29 -4.20
C SER A 16 3.11 -14.24 -3.83
N LEU A 17 3.25 -13.00 -4.30
CA LEU A 17 2.28 -11.94 -4.03
C LEU A 17 0.92 -12.24 -4.68
N ALA A 18 0.92 -12.62 -5.96
CA ALA A 18 -0.30 -12.94 -6.69
C ALA A 18 -1.02 -14.15 -6.06
N ASN A 19 -0.29 -15.19 -5.71
CA ASN A 19 -0.84 -16.40 -5.08
C ASN A 19 -1.42 -16.08 -3.69
N ALA A 20 -0.70 -15.34 -2.85
CA ALA A 20 -1.15 -14.98 -1.52
C ALA A 20 -2.43 -14.13 -1.57
N ILE A 21 -2.45 -13.07 -2.36
CA ILE A 21 -3.59 -12.16 -2.45
C ILE A 21 -4.82 -12.87 -3.07
N SER A 22 -4.64 -13.66 -4.13
CA SER A 22 -5.76 -14.40 -4.73
C SER A 22 -6.38 -15.39 -3.75
N GLU A 23 -5.58 -16.09 -2.95
CA GLU A 23 -6.07 -17.03 -1.95
C GLU A 23 -6.80 -16.30 -0.80
N VAL A 24 -6.26 -15.18 -0.32
CA VAL A 24 -6.95 -14.33 0.68
C VAL A 24 -8.28 -13.84 0.15
N HIS A 25 -8.32 -13.30 -1.08
CA HIS A 25 -9.55 -12.84 -1.71
C HIS A 25 -10.58 -13.96 -1.84
N ARG A 26 -10.16 -15.15 -2.26
CA ARG A 26 -11.03 -16.33 -2.39
C ARG A 26 -11.63 -16.74 -1.05
N ARG A 27 -10.79 -16.87 -0.01
CA ARG A 27 -11.23 -17.26 1.35
C ARG A 27 -12.16 -16.22 1.96
N TYR A 28 -11.80 -14.95 1.85
CA TYR A 28 -12.60 -13.86 2.38
C TYR A 28 -13.98 -13.77 1.69
N THR A 29 -13.99 -13.82 0.34
CA THR A 29 -15.25 -13.83 -0.43
C THR A 29 -16.15 -14.97 0.00
N ARG A 30 -15.59 -16.19 0.11
CA ARG A 30 -16.36 -17.37 0.55
C ARG A 30 -16.95 -17.18 1.95
N ALA A 31 -16.14 -16.70 2.89
CA ALA A 31 -16.57 -16.50 4.28
C ALA A 31 -17.68 -15.43 4.39
N ILE A 32 -17.54 -14.32 3.68
CA ILE A 32 -18.55 -13.25 3.68
C ILE A 32 -19.82 -13.70 3.00
N ASN A 33 -19.72 -14.29 1.80
CA ASN A 33 -20.90 -14.77 1.07
C ASN A 33 -21.68 -15.80 1.88
N PHE A 34 -20.98 -16.75 2.53
CA PHE A 34 -21.63 -17.72 3.40
C PHE A 34 -22.34 -17.05 4.58
N ARG A 35 -21.67 -16.12 5.29
CA ARG A 35 -22.23 -15.43 6.45
C ARG A 35 -23.43 -14.55 6.12
N MET A 36 -23.39 -13.90 4.94
CA MET A 36 -24.41 -12.92 4.54
C MET A 36 -25.50 -13.49 3.62
N GLY A 37 -25.40 -14.77 3.23
CA GLY A 37 -26.29 -15.37 2.23
C GLY A 37 -26.12 -14.78 0.83
N TRP A 38 -24.96 -14.19 0.55
CA TRP A 38 -24.66 -13.56 -0.74
C TRP A 38 -24.01 -14.53 -1.72
N ARG A 39 -23.98 -14.10 -2.98
CA ARG A 39 -23.30 -14.80 -4.07
C ARG A 39 -22.55 -13.79 -4.94
N GLY A 40 -21.52 -14.26 -5.67
CA GLY A 40 -20.76 -13.44 -6.60
C GLY A 40 -19.50 -12.83 -6.02
N HIS A 41 -19.01 -11.78 -6.69
CA HIS A 41 -17.72 -11.15 -6.38
C HIS A 41 -17.88 -10.08 -5.31
N LEU A 42 -16.93 -10.02 -4.36
CA LEU A 42 -16.83 -8.93 -3.38
C LEU A 42 -15.78 -7.89 -3.80
N TRP A 43 -14.78 -8.32 -4.55
CA TRP A 43 -13.66 -7.48 -4.96
C TRP A 43 -13.93 -6.85 -6.32
N GLN A 44 -13.58 -5.59 -6.47
CA GLN A 44 -13.77 -4.85 -7.72
C GLN A 44 -12.95 -5.44 -8.89
N GLY A 45 -11.82 -6.08 -8.59
CA GLY A 45 -10.94 -6.69 -9.58
C GLY A 45 -9.66 -7.22 -8.96
N ARG A 46 -8.61 -7.33 -9.79
CA ARG A 46 -7.27 -7.69 -9.31
C ARG A 46 -6.72 -6.57 -8.43
N PHE A 47 -5.82 -6.92 -7.50
CA PHE A 47 -5.12 -5.94 -6.68
C PHE A 47 -4.23 -5.03 -7.53
N HIS A 48 -4.10 -3.79 -7.08
CA HIS A 48 -3.12 -2.85 -7.62
C HIS A 48 -1.82 -2.98 -6.83
N SER A 49 -0.69 -2.86 -7.50
CA SER A 49 0.63 -2.84 -6.85
C SER A 49 1.52 -1.78 -7.48
N SER A 50 2.37 -1.19 -6.66
CA SER A 50 3.41 -0.26 -7.08
C SER A 50 4.71 -0.67 -6.41
N PRO A 51 5.74 -1.05 -7.16
CA PRO A 51 7.04 -1.31 -6.55
C PRO A 51 7.63 -0.02 -6.00
N MET A 52 8.33 -0.13 -4.86
CA MET A 52 9.00 1.00 -4.23
C MET A 52 10.40 0.61 -3.75
N ASP A 53 11.28 1.60 -3.61
CA ASP A 53 12.57 1.45 -2.97
C ASP A 53 12.51 1.77 -1.46
N GLU A 54 13.62 1.52 -0.77
CA GLU A 54 13.74 1.76 0.67
C GLU A 54 13.58 3.24 1.04
N ALA A 55 13.94 4.17 0.13
CA ALA A 55 13.81 5.61 0.38
C ALA A 55 12.36 6.05 0.61
N TYR A 56 11.41 5.31 0.05
CA TYR A 56 9.98 5.59 0.21
C TYR A 56 9.30 4.69 1.24
N LEU A 57 9.95 3.64 1.73
CA LEU A 57 9.35 2.65 2.63
C LEU A 57 8.69 3.29 3.86
N LEU A 58 9.42 4.12 4.60
CA LEU A 58 8.90 4.77 5.80
C LEU A 58 7.80 5.79 5.48
N ALA A 59 7.93 6.55 4.39
CA ALA A 59 6.89 7.48 3.97
C ALA A 59 5.58 6.75 3.61
N VAL A 60 5.67 5.60 2.92
CA VAL A 60 4.51 4.77 2.60
C VAL A 60 3.93 4.14 3.86
N ALA A 61 4.76 3.65 4.79
CA ALA A 61 4.28 3.10 6.06
C ALA A 61 3.49 4.15 6.86
N ARG A 62 4.04 5.36 7.02
CA ARG A 62 3.33 6.49 7.66
C ARG A 62 2.02 6.81 6.93
N TYR A 63 2.08 6.92 5.61
CA TYR A 63 0.88 7.18 4.80
C TYR A 63 -0.22 6.13 5.06
N VAL A 64 0.12 4.85 5.10
CA VAL A 64 -0.82 3.76 5.31
C VAL A 64 -1.40 3.79 6.73
N GLU A 65 -0.57 4.01 7.75
CA GLU A 65 -1.00 4.00 9.15
C GLU A 65 -1.81 5.24 9.54
N LEU A 66 -1.53 6.39 8.94
CA LEU A 66 -2.33 7.61 9.12
C LEU A 66 -3.58 7.66 8.25
N ASN A 67 -3.75 6.73 7.31
CA ASN A 67 -4.86 6.76 6.37
C ASN A 67 -6.25 6.74 7.04
N PRO A 68 -6.50 5.96 8.11
CA PRO A 68 -7.76 6.01 8.84
C PRO A 68 -8.04 7.37 9.49
N VAL A 69 -7.01 8.05 9.99
CA VAL A 69 -7.13 9.39 10.58
C VAL A 69 -7.43 10.43 9.50
N ARG A 70 -6.72 10.41 8.37
CA ARG A 70 -6.98 11.30 7.23
C ARG A 70 -8.37 11.12 6.61
N ALA A 71 -8.96 9.95 6.80
CA ALA A 71 -10.30 9.63 6.29
C ALA A 71 -11.39 9.81 7.36
N ASP A 72 -11.07 10.46 8.49
CA ASP A 72 -11.99 10.71 9.62
C ASP A 72 -12.66 9.42 10.15
N ILE A 73 -11.99 8.26 10.02
CA ILE A 73 -12.50 6.97 10.51
C ILE A 73 -12.06 6.71 11.95
N ALA A 74 -10.93 7.29 12.35
CA ALA A 74 -10.36 7.16 13.68
C ALA A 74 -9.73 8.50 14.11
N SER A 75 -9.74 8.79 15.40
CA SER A 75 -9.16 10.02 15.96
C SER A 75 -7.64 9.93 16.05
N SER A 76 -7.10 8.73 16.19
CA SER A 76 -5.65 8.48 16.20
C SER A 76 -5.32 7.15 15.49
N PRO A 77 -4.07 6.93 15.07
CA PRO A 77 -3.68 5.72 14.35
C PRO A 77 -3.94 4.42 15.13
N GLN A 78 -3.75 4.45 16.46
CA GLN A 78 -3.97 3.31 17.35
C GLN A 78 -5.45 2.96 17.55
N ASP A 79 -6.37 3.90 17.31
CA ASP A 79 -7.80 3.66 17.45
C ASP A 79 -8.37 2.79 16.34
N TYR A 80 -7.67 2.73 15.20
CA TYR A 80 -8.08 1.87 14.10
C TYR A 80 -7.51 0.46 14.25
N ARG A 81 -8.29 -0.46 14.82
CA ARG A 81 -7.89 -1.83 15.17
C ARG A 81 -7.34 -2.67 13.99
N TRP A 82 -7.65 -2.31 12.75
CA TRP A 82 -7.26 -3.04 11.54
C TRP A 82 -6.01 -2.42 10.87
N SER A 83 -5.10 -1.89 11.68
CA SER A 83 -3.86 -1.27 11.24
C SER A 83 -2.66 -1.86 11.97
N SER A 84 -1.51 -1.90 11.29
CA SER A 84 -0.20 -2.22 11.89
C SER A 84 0.28 -1.18 12.91
N ALA A 85 -0.34 0.00 12.97
CA ALA A 85 0.07 1.09 13.87
C ALA A 85 0.15 0.63 15.34
N ARG A 86 -0.80 -0.16 15.82
CA ARG A 86 -0.78 -0.68 17.20
C ARG A 86 0.42 -1.59 17.49
N HIS A 87 0.83 -2.39 16.50
CA HIS A 87 2.03 -3.22 16.63
C HIS A 87 3.29 -2.36 16.69
N HIS A 88 3.42 -1.42 15.78
CA HIS A 88 4.59 -0.55 15.74
C HIS A 88 4.70 0.36 16.97
N LEU A 89 3.59 0.81 17.53
CA LEU A 89 3.51 1.54 18.81
C LEU A 89 3.72 0.65 20.04
N GLY A 90 3.91 -0.66 19.88
CA GLY A 90 4.13 -1.59 21.00
C GLY A 90 2.88 -1.90 21.83
N LEU A 91 1.69 -1.57 21.34
CA LEU A 91 0.42 -1.78 22.03
C LEU A 91 -0.22 -3.14 21.77
N TYR A 92 0.23 -3.85 20.73
CA TYR A 92 -0.32 -5.14 20.31
C TYR A 92 0.66 -5.91 19.45
N ASP A 93 0.82 -7.22 19.70
CA ASP A 93 1.63 -8.10 18.86
C ASP A 93 0.79 -8.67 17.72
N ASP A 94 0.95 -8.09 16.52
CA ASP A 94 0.24 -8.54 15.33
C ASP A 94 1.06 -9.62 14.62
N PRO A 95 0.54 -10.86 14.47
CA PRO A 95 1.25 -11.95 13.84
C PRO A 95 1.56 -11.70 12.36
N LEU A 96 0.89 -10.77 11.69
CA LEU A 96 1.16 -10.41 10.29
C LEU A 96 2.36 -9.50 10.13
N VAL A 97 2.76 -8.77 11.18
CA VAL A 97 3.86 -7.77 11.12
C VAL A 97 5.02 -8.08 12.05
N VAL A 98 4.95 -9.17 12.82
CA VAL A 98 5.95 -9.56 13.83
C VAL A 98 7.39 -9.66 13.27
N ASN A 99 7.55 -10.04 12.02
CA ASN A 99 8.85 -10.14 11.34
C ASN A 99 9.18 -8.90 10.48
N SER A 100 8.44 -7.81 10.63
CA SER A 100 8.70 -6.59 9.87
C SER A 100 10.00 -5.92 10.33
N PRO A 101 10.93 -5.63 9.42
CA PRO A 101 12.15 -4.90 9.77
C PRO A 101 11.88 -3.43 10.10
N MET A 102 10.70 -2.89 9.80
CA MET A 102 10.37 -1.47 9.94
C MET A 102 10.48 -0.99 11.39
N ARG A 103 10.16 -1.84 12.36
CA ARG A 103 10.28 -1.50 13.78
C ARG A 103 11.70 -1.17 14.20
N ASN A 104 12.70 -1.72 13.51
CA ASN A 104 14.12 -1.43 13.79
C ASN A 104 14.62 -0.17 13.06
N LEU A 105 13.84 0.38 12.13
CA LEU A 105 14.20 1.57 11.36
C LEU A 105 13.74 2.87 12.04
N VAL A 106 12.85 2.78 13.01
CA VAL A 106 12.27 3.93 13.72
C VAL A 106 12.32 3.67 15.22
N ASN A 107 13.09 4.47 15.94
CA ASN A 107 13.26 4.33 17.39
C ASN A 107 12.02 4.77 18.18
N ASP A 108 11.34 5.79 17.71
CA ASP A 108 10.12 6.36 18.30
C ASP A 108 9.03 6.46 17.25
N TRP A 109 8.15 5.47 17.26
CA TRP A 109 7.06 5.36 16.29
C TRP A 109 5.97 6.41 16.53
N GLU A 110 5.75 6.83 17.78
CA GLU A 110 4.78 7.86 18.12
C GLU A 110 5.21 9.22 17.55
N SER A 111 6.42 9.64 17.81
CA SER A 111 7.00 10.85 17.21
C SER A 111 7.03 10.75 15.68
N PHE A 112 7.35 9.58 15.13
CA PHE A 112 7.34 9.36 13.69
C PHE A 112 5.96 9.57 13.06
N LEU A 113 4.87 9.11 13.68
CA LEU A 113 3.52 9.30 13.19
C LEU A 113 2.98 10.72 13.44
N SER A 114 3.50 11.44 14.43
CA SER A 114 3.06 12.81 14.75
C SER A 114 3.58 13.88 13.78
N VAL A 115 4.62 13.58 13.01
CA VAL A 115 5.15 14.51 12.01
C VAL A 115 4.13 14.80 10.93
N LEU A 116 3.89 16.08 10.66
CA LEU A 116 3.00 16.52 9.60
C LEU A 116 3.37 15.89 8.26
N ASP A 117 2.36 15.47 7.51
CA ASP A 117 2.55 14.89 6.19
C ASP A 117 3.20 15.91 5.25
N ASP A 118 4.18 15.43 4.50
CA ASP A 118 4.69 16.10 3.33
C ASP A 118 3.67 15.91 2.17
N ASP A 119 2.93 16.97 1.84
CA ASP A 119 1.92 16.95 0.79
C ASP A 119 2.49 16.50 -0.55
N GLN A 120 3.74 16.85 -0.85
CA GLN A 120 4.41 16.42 -2.07
C GLN A 120 4.61 14.91 -2.10
N ARG A 121 5.13 14.32 -1.01
CA ARG A 121 5.32 12.87 -0.91
C ARG A 121 3.98 12.13 -0.90
N THR A 122 3.01 12.64 -0.20
CA THR A 122 1.63 12.10 -0.20
C THR A 122 1.04 12.10 -1.61
N GLY A 123 1.25 13.16 -2.38
CA GLY A 123 0.85 13.26 -3.77
C GLY A 123 1.51 12.21 -4.67
N LEU A 124 2.81 11.94 -4.48
CA LEU A 124 3.55 10.89 -5.19
C LEU A 124 3.01 9.49 -4.85
N ILE A 125 2.77 9.19 -3.57
CA ILE A 125 2.21 7.91 -3.12
C ILE A 125 0.83 7.68 -3.75
N ARG A 126 -0.07 8.65 -3.67
CA ARG A 126 -1.40 8.59 -4.32
C ARG A 126 -1.31 8.40 -5.84
N GLY A 127 -0.34 9.09 -6.47
CA GLY A 127 -0.05 8.94 -7.89
C GLY A 127 0.39 7.52 -8.26
N ALA A 128 1.29 6.92 -7.48
CA ALA A 128 1.76 5.56 -7.65
C ALA A 128 0.62 4.55 -7.47
N GLN A 129 -0.18 4.68 -6.40
CA GLN A 129 -1.35 3.82 -6.16
C GLN A 129 -2.34 3.82 -7.33
N ARG A 130 -2.61 4.99 -7.91
CA ARG A 130 -3.56 5.11 -9.02
C ARG A 130 -3.03 4.53 -10.33
N THR A 131 -1.71 4.60 -10.55
CA THR A 131 -1.11 4.27 -11.85
C THR A 131 -0.34 2.96 -11.88
N GLY A 132 -0.02 2.37 -10.72
CA GLY A 132 0.88 1.22 -10.60
C GLY A 132 2.34 1.52 -10.96
N ARG A 133 2.71 2.81 -11.11
CA ARG A 133 4.08 3.19 -11.43
C ARG A 133 5.01 3.03 -10.24
N PRO A 134 6.31 2.75 -10.48
CA PRO A 134 7.30 2.69 -9.42
C PRO A 134 7.36 3.99 -8.61
N LEU A 135 7.53 3.84 -7.30
CA LEU A 135 7.76 4.91 -6.34
C LEU A 135 9.18 4.76 -5.79
N GLY A 136 10.10 5.57 -6.26
CA GLY A 136 11.50 5.43 -5.89
C GLY A 136 12.40 6.47 -6.51
N THR A 137 13.69 6.34 -6.21
CA THR A 137 14.74 7.17 -6.78
C THR A 137 14.84 6.99 -8.29
N PRO A 138 15.38 7.97 -9.03
CA PRO A 138 15.60 7.82 -10.47
C PRO A 138 16.39 6.56 -10.81
N THR A 139 17.43 6.25 -10.04
CA THR A 139 18.26 5.04 -10.21
C THR A 139 17.45 3.75 -10.08
N PHE A 140 16.59 3.66 -9.07
CA PHE A 140 15.70 2.51 -8.90
C PHE A 140 14.78 2.32 -10.11
N VAL A 141 14.20 3.42 -10.61
CA VAL A 141 13.32 3.35 -11.79
C VAL A 141 14.09 2.93 -13.04
N ASP A 142 15.32 3.44 -13.23
CA ASP A 142 16.20 3.02 -14.35
C ASP A 142 16.53 1.52 -14.30
N GLN A 143 16.84 1.00 -13.12
CA GLN A 143 17.08 -0.43 -12.90
C GLN A 143 15.85 -1.27 -13.27
N LEU A 144 14.67 -0.85 -12.86
CA LEU A 144 13.42 -1.55 -13.19
C LEU A 144 13.11 -1.47 -14.70
N GLU A 145 13.31 -0.32 -15.34
CA GLU A 145 13.12 -0.17 -16.78
C GLU A 145 14.08 -1.06 -17.57
N GLY A 146 15.35 -1.13 -17.14
CA GLY A 146 16.36 -2.03 -17.72
C GLY A 146 16.01 -3.49 -17.56
N ALA A 147 15.62 -3.92 -16.35
CA ALA A 147 15.25 -5.31 -16.07
C ALA A 147 13.99 -5.77 -16.82
N LEU A 148 13.03 -4.88 -17.04
CA LEU A 148 11.74 -5.19 -17.68
C LEU A 148 11.72 -4.89 -19.18
N GLY A 149 12.73 -4.22 -19.72
CA GLY A 149 12.79 -3.83 -21.13
C GLY A 149 11.66 -2.87 -21.56
N ARG A 150 11.07 -2.11 -20.62
CA ARG A 150 9.97 -1.19 -20.92
C ARG A 150 10.02 0.08 -20.10
N LYS A 151 9.49 1.18 -20.65
CA LYS A 151 9.36 2.45 -19.92
C LYS A 151 8.26 2.38 -18.85
N LEU A 152 8.61 2.80 -17.62
CA LEU A 152 7.71 2.86 -16.47
C LEU A 152 7.37 4.31 -16.08
N ARG A 153 8.23 5.27 -16.48
CA ARG A 153 8.00 6.71 -16.25
C ARG A 153 6.79 7.21 -17.03
N LYS A 154 6.17 8.28 -16.52
CA LYS A 154 5.08 8.97 -17.21
C LYS A 154 5.60 9.52 -18.56
N GLY A 155 5.00 9.07 -19.66
CA GLY A 155 5.27 9.64 -20.99
C GLY A 155 4.69 11.06 -21.13
N LYS A 156 5.14 11.78 -22.16
CA LYS A 156 4.49 13.02 -22.56
C LYS A 156 3.05 12.73 -23.00
N PRO A 157 2.08 13.62 -22.71
CA PRO A 157 0.73 13.48 -23.26
C PRO A 157 0.81 13.41 -24.81
N GLY A 158 0.07 12.52 -25.41
CA GLY A 158 -0.08 12.50 -26.87
C GLY A 158 -0.76 13.78 -27.38
N PRO A 159 -0.75 13.99 -28.71
CA PRO A 159 -1.48 15.12 -29.33
C PRO A 159 -2.95 15.08 -28.90
N LYS A 160 -3.51 16.24 -28.55
CA LYS A 160 -4.96 16.34 -28.32
C LYS A 160 -5.64 16.03 -29.65
N THR A 161 -6.56 15.07 -29.65
CA THR A 161 -7.42 14.82 -30.81
C THR A 161 -8.28 16.06 -30.99
N GLU A 162 -8.09 16.80 -32.10
CA GLU A 162 -9.02 17.85 -32.47
C GLU A 162 -10.37 17.18 -32.75
N ILE A 163 -11.35 17.50 -31.92
CA ILE A 163 -12.75 17.10 -32.18
C ILE A 163 -13.20 17.97 -33.35
N LYS A 164 -13.35 17.34 -34.52
CA LYS A 164 -14.01 17.95 -35.67
C LYS A 164 -15.53 17.96 -35.45
#